data_47f742c3782c43ea0f8ad8db35abcfbc
#
_entry.id   47f742c3782c43ea0f8ad8db35abcfbc
#
_cell.length_a   1.000
_cell.length_b   1.000
_cell.length_c   1.000
_cell.angle_alpha   90.00
_cell.angle_beta   90.00
_cell.angle_gamma   90.00
#
_symmetry.space_group_name_H-M   'P 1'
#
loop_
_entity.id
_entity.type
_entity.pdbx_description
1 polymer ?
#
loop_
_entity_poly.entity_id
_entity_poly.type
_entity_poly.pdbx_seq_one_letter_code
_entity_poly.pdbx_strand_id
1 'polypeptide(L)'
;MSKLRNSLCELCTALIFFCGCSNEPLQPIRSGEIWPDNNGEHINAHGGGVMYHDGTYYWFGENKCDTTSSAMVGVMCYSSRNLTDWKNEGVALSVVDNDSSDIARGCILERPKVIYNAKTGKFVDVGFHLELKGKGYAAARAGVASRVITPAGSLPFHPFGTCQCW
;
A
#
# COMPACT_ATOMS: atom_id res chain seq x y z
N MET A 1 23.21 -2.16 -75.23
CA MET A 1 22.00 -1.75 -74.54
C MET A 1 21.88 -2.65 -73.29
N SER A 2 22.51 -2.27 -72.24
CA SER A 2 22.56 -3.04 -70.97
C SER A 2 21.58 -2.45 -69.97
N LYS A 3 20.64 -3.27 -69.45
CA LYS A 3 19.71 -2.87 -68.42
C LYS A 3 20.40 -3.04 -67.08
N LEU A 4 20.66 -1.94 -66.39
CA LEU A 4 21.00 -1.95 -64.99
C LEU A 4 19.75 -2.40 -64.20
N ARG A 5 19.85 -3.51 -63.49
CA ARG A 5 18.88 -3.91 -62.45
C ARG A 5 19.42 -3.44 -61.11
N ASN A 6 18.75 -2.44 -60.58
CA ASN A 6 18.95 -2.01 -59.20
C ASN A 6 18.43 -3.09 -58.26
N SER A 7 19.35 -3.69 -57.55
CA SER A 7 19.02 -4.54 -56.40
C SER A 7 19.00 -3.66 -55.16
N LEU A 8 17.80 -3.29 -54.71
CA LEU A 8 17.62 -2.72 -53.36
C LEU A 8 17.76 -3.85 -52.36
N CYS A 9 18.89 -3.83 -51.67
CA CYS A 9 19.08 -4.65 -50.49
C CYS A 9 18.31 -4.01 -49.32
N GLU A 10 17.16 -4.57 -48.98
CA GLU A 10 16.43 -4.17 -47.79
C GLU A 10 17.17 -4.65 -46.56
N LEU A 11 17.82 -3.71 -45.88
CA LEU A 11 18.42 -3.93 -44.55
C LEU A 11 17.31 -3.95 -43.50
N CYS A 12 16.73 -5.13 -43.27
CA CYS A 12 15.87 -5.36 -42.10
C CYS A 12 16.74 -5.31 -40.86
N THR A 13 16.81 -4.14 -40.23
CA THR A 13 17.39 -3.98 -38.91
C THR A 13 16.38 -4.51 -37.89
N ALA A 14 16.54 -5.77 -37.49
CA ALA A 14 15.80 -6.34 -36.38
C ALA A 14 16.25 -5.63 -35.11
N LEU A 15 15.44 -4.72 -34.56
CA LEU A 15 15.58 -4.20 -33.21
C LEU A 15 15.25 -5.32 -32.25
N ILE A 16 16.29 -6.00 -31.77
CA ILE A 16 16.15 -6.93 -30.65
C ILE A 16 16.03 -6.07 -29.40
N PHE A 17 14.78 -5.88 -28.92
CA PHE A 17 14.54 -5.38 -27.58
C PHE A 17 15.05 -6.43 -26.59
N PHE A 18 16.27 -6.24 -26.11
CA PHE A 18 16.72 -6.90 -24.90
C PHE A 18 15.89 -6.36 -23.76
N CYS A 19 14.81 -7.07 -23.41
CA CYS A 19 14.16 -6.93 -22.12
C CYS A 19 15.16 -7.46 -21.08
N GLY A 20 16.08 -6.61 -20.67
CA GLY A 20 17.01 -6.92 -19.60
C GLY A 20 16.20 -7.05 -18.31
N CYS A 21 15.90 -8.29 -17.92
CA CYS A 21 15.63 -8.57 -16.51
C CYS A 21 16.90 -8.21 -15.75
N SER A 22 16.94 -7.01 -15.20
CA SER A 22 17.96 -6.65 -14.21
C SER A 22 17.72 -7.52 -12.99
N ASN A 23 18.46 -8.62 -12.87
CA ASN A 23 18.62 -9.34 -11.61
C ASN A 23 19.49 -8.46 -10.69
N GLU A 24 18.95 -7.34 -10.25
CA GLU A 24 19.56 -6.63 -9.14
C GLU A 24 19.56 -7.59 -7.95
N PRO A 25 20.73 -7.80 -7.32
CA PRO A 25 20.80 -8.66 -6.14
C PRO A 25 19.86 -8.08 -5.08
N LEU A 26 18.98 -8.94 -4.53
CA LEU A 26 18.10 -8.55 -3.43
C LEU A 26 18.94 -7.93 -2.33
N GLN A 27 18.62 -6.70 -1.95
CA GLN A 27 19.26 -6.05 -0.82
C GLN A 27 18.92 -6.85 0.45
N PRO A 28 19.89 -7.18 1.28
CA PRO A 28 19.63 -7.92 2.50
C PRO A 28 18.77 -7.07 3.46
N ILE A 29 17.76 -7.70 4.07
CA ILE A 29 17.01 -7.08 5.17
C ILE A 29 17.97 -6.95 6.36
N ARG A 30 18.20 -5.71 6.81
CA ARG A 30 19.06 -5.41 7.95
C ARG A 30 18.19 -5.19 9.19
N SER A 31 18.21 -6.17 10.09
CA SER A 31 17.48 -6.07 11.35
C SER A 31 18.03 -4.94 12.23
N GLY A 32 17.13 -4.13 12.80
CA GLY A 32 17.48 -3.05 13.72
C GLY A 32 17.89 -1.73 13.05
N GLU A 33 17.93 -1.68 11.72
CA GLU A 33 18.14 -0.44 10.98
C GLU A 33 16.80 0.21 10.60
N ILE A 34 16.83 1.51 10.34
CA ILE A 34 15.69 2.22 9.75
C ILE A 34 15.47 1.66 8.33
N TRP A 35 14.23 1.30 8.03
CA TRP A 35 13.85 0.78 6.73
C TRP A 35 13.14 1.88 5.91
N PRO A 36 13.81 2.44 4.90
CA PRO A 36 13.25 3.54 4.13
C PRO A 36 12.26 3.06 3.08
N ASP A 37 11.33 3.93 2.73
CA ASP A 37 10.49 3.80 1.55
C ASP A 37 11.19 4.41 0.30
N ASN A 38 10.49 4.43 -0.83
CA ASN A 38 11.01 5.00 -2.09
C ASN A 38 11.25 6.51 -2.06
N ASN A 39 10.83 7.21 -1.01
CA ASN A 39 11.08 8.63 -0.79
C ASN A 39 12.27 8.85 0.16
N GLY A 40 12.85 7.78 0.70
CA GLY A 40 13.89 7.82 1.70
C GLY A 40 13.38 8.03 3.13
N GLU A 41 12.05 8.00 3.33
CA GLU A 41 11.42 8.18 4.62
C GLU A 41 11.24 6.84 5.34
N HIS A 42 11.28 6.84 6.66
CA HIS A 42 11.04 5.64 7.45
C HIS A 42 9.65 5.06 7.19
N ILE A 43 9.57 3.76 6.90
CA ILE A 43 8.30 3.06 6.78
C ILE A 43 7.55 3.11 8.10
N ASN A 44 6.39 3.76 8.10
CA ASN A 44 5.54 3.93 9.26
C ASN A 44 4.27 3.06 9.11
N ALA A 45 4.42 1.76 9.39
CA ALA A 45 3.38 0.73 9.23
C ALA A 45 3.35 -0.21 10.44
N HIS A 46 3.10 0.35 11.63
CA HIS A 46 3.15 -0.38 12.89
C HIS A 46 2.02 -1.40 13.01
N GLY A 47 2.30 -2.50 13.71
CA GLY A 47 1.33 -3.52 14.10
C GLY A 47 0.58 -4.20 12.95
N GLY A 48 0.97 -3.92 11.72
CA GLY A 48 0.26 -4.30 10.52
C GLY A 48 0.47 -5.73 10.06
N GLY A 49 0.22 -5.93 8.79
CA GLY A 49 0.43 -7.19 8.10
C GLY A 49 0.78 -6.99 6.64
N VAL A 50 1.48 -7.98 6.10
CA VAL A 50 1.81 -8.04 4.68
C VAL A 50 0.90 -9.06 4.02
N MET A 51 0.34 -8.73 2.88
CA MET A 51 -0.39 -9.63 2.00
C MET A 51 0.20 -9.65 0.61
N TYR A 52 0.02 -10.74 -0.11
CA TYR A 52 0.43 -10.88 -1.50
C TYR A 52 -0.80 -10.91 -2.40
N HIS A 53 -0.79 -10.11 -3.46
CA HIS A 53 -1.83 -10.10 -4.47
C HIS A 53 -1.24 -9.67 -5.83
N ASP A 54 -1.51 -10.46 -6.85
CA ASP A 54 -1.14 -10.19 -8.25
C ASP A 54 0.31 -9.72 -8.46
N GLY A 55 1.28 -10.53 -7.99
CA GLY A 55 2.71 -10.26 -8.14
C GLY A 55 3.26 -9.16 -7.22
N THR A 56 2.45 -8.63 -6.29
CA THR A 56 2.83 -7.52 -5.43
C THR A 56 2.53 -7.84 -3.97
N TYR A 57 3.48 -7.51 -3.10
CA TYR A 57 3.28 -7.50 -1.66
C TYR A 57 2.75 -6.13 -1.24
N TYR A 58 1.76 -6.12 -0.37
CA TYR A 58 1.20 -4.91 0.22
C TYR A 58 1.35 -4.98 1.73
N TRP A 59 1.98 -3.97 2.31
CA TRP A 59 2.13 -3.83 3.75
C TRP A 59 1.21 -2.73 4.25
N PHE A 60 0.24 -3.11 5.06
CA PHE A 60 -0.67 -2.20 5.73
C PHE A 60 -0.29 -2.11 7.20
N GLY A 61 -0.25 -0.90 7.75
CA GLY A 61 0.06 -0.69 9.16
C GLY A 61 -0.39 0.70 9.62
N GLU A 62 -0.52 0.84 10.92
CA GLU A 62 -0.89 2.12 11.51
C GLU A 62 0.24 3.14 11.40
N ASN A 63 -0.11 4.39 11.08
CA ASN A 63 0.82 5.50 11.20
C ASN A 63 0.90 5.93 12.67
N LYS A 64 2.08 5.80 13.25
CA LYS A 64 2.37 6.30 14.61
C LYS A 64 3.07 7.64 14.53
N CYS A 65 2.72 8.55 15.41
CA CYS A 65 3.51 9.75 15.64
C CYS A 65 4.27 9.63 16.98
N ASP A 66 5.37 10.34 17.11
CA ASP A 66 6.28 10.22 18.27
C ASP A 66 5.68 10.73 19.59
N THR A 67 4.60 11.48 19.50
CA THR A 67 4.03 12.19 20.67
C THR A 67 2.75 11.56 21.22
N THR A 68 2.11 10.66 20.49
CA THR A 68 0.86 10.02 20.92
C THR A 68 0.63 8.67 20.25
N SER A 69 -0.02 7.75 20.99
CA SER A 69 -0.55 6.50 20.41
C SER A 69 -1.87 6.69 19.67
N SER A 70 -2.50 7.86 19.80
CA SER A 70 -3.76 8.17 19.13
C SER A 70 -3.54 8.33 17.61
N ALA A 71 -4.48 7.84 16.83
CA ALA A 71 -4.42 7.90 15.37
C ALA A 71 -4.63 9.34 14.89
N MET A 72 -3.58 9.93 14.31
CA MET A 72 -3.62 11.26 13.71
C MET A 72 -3.73 11.20 12.18
N VAL A 73 -3.34 10.10 11.57
CA VAL A 73 -3.36 9.85 10.11
C VAL A 73 -4.25 8.67 9.78
N GLY A 74 -3.97 7.49 10.35
CA GLY A 74 -4.70 6.25 10.10
C GLY A 74 -3.81 5.11 9.64
N VAL A 75 -4.27 4.32 8.67
CA VAL A 75 -3.54 3.17 8.13
C VAL A 75 -2.79 3.55 6.87
N MET A 76 -1.49 3.30 6.86
CA MET A 76 -0.63 3.45 5.68
C MET A 76 -0.64 2.19 4.82
N CYS A 77 -0.33 2.35 3.55
CA CYS A 77 -0.10 1.26 2.60
C CYS A 77 1.25 1.45 1.91
N TYR A 78 2.02 0.38 1.86
CA TYR A 78 3.24 0.29 1.07
C TYR A 78 3.16 -0.92 0.16
N SER A 79 3.80 -0.85 -1.02
CA SER A 79 3.87 -1.96 -1.96
C SER A 79 5.31 -2.35 -2.29
N SER A 80 5.54 -3.63 -2.56
CA SER A 80 6.84 -4.15 -2.94
C SER A 80 6.70 -5.36 -3.86
N ARG A 81 7.68 -5.59 -4.73
CA ARG A 81 7.79 -6.83 -5.52
C ARG A 81 8.82 -7.82 -4.98
N ASN A 82 9.65 -7.39 -4.03
CA ASN A 82 10.79 -8.16 -3.52
C ASN A 82 10.92 -8.16 -1.99
N LEU A 83 9.99 -7.53 -1.26
CA LEU A 83 9.98 -7.39 0.20
C LEU A 83 11.12 -6.52 0.79
N THR A 84 11.97 -5.95 -0.04
CA THR A 84 13.08 -5.09 0.39
C THR A 84 12.87 -3.64 0.01
N ASP A 85 12.41 -3.41 -1.21
CA ASP A 85 12.18 -2.06 -1.75
C ASP A 85 10.69 -1.75 -1.68
N TRP A 86 10.34 -0.81 -0.82
CA TRP A 86 8.94 -0.47 -0.56
C TRP A 86 8.59 0.88 -1.15
N LYS A 87 7.52 0.91 -1.92
CA LYS A 87 6.91 2.13 -2.44
C LYS A 87 5.81 2.57 -1.50
N ASN A 88 5.82 3.84 -1.11
CA ASN A 88 4.74 4.46 -0.34
C ASN A 88 3.52 4.69 -1.25
N GLU A 89 2.43 4.00 -0.96
CA GLU A 89 1.16 4.13 -1.68
C GLU A 89 0.20 5.12 -0.98
N GLY A 90 0.63 5.69 0.13
CA GLY A 90 -0.14 6.67 0.91
C GLY A 90 -1.05 6.04 1.95
N VAL A 91 -2.08 6.80 2.35
CA VAL A 91 -3.01 6.41 3.41
C VAL A 91 -4.12 5.53 2.84
N ALA A 92 -4.21 4.29 3.34
CA ALA A 92 -5.25 3.34 2.96
C ALA A 92 -6.58 3.61 3.66
N LEU A 93 -6.55 3.97 4.94
CA LEU A 93 -7.72 4.34 5.74
C LEU A 93 -7.36 5.57 6.57
N SER A 94 -7.98 6.72 6.28
CA SER A 94 -7.77 7.96 7.02
C SER A 94 -8.71 8.07 8.20
N VAL A 95 -8.20 8.58 9.33
CA VAL A 95 -9.08 9.14 10.36
C VAL A 95 -9.79 10.38 9.82
N VAL A 96 -10.92 10.74 10.41
CA VAL A 96 -11.74 11.87 9.96
C VAL A 96 -11.85 12.95 11.04
N ASP A 97 -11.95 14.19 10.61
CA ASP A 97 -12.16 15.34 11.51
C ASP A 97 -13.66 15.52 11.82
N ASN A 98 -14.24 14.48 12.41
CA ASN A 98 -15.63 14.45 12.86
C ASN A 98 -15.73 13.63 14.14
N ASP A 99 -15.95 14.28 15.27
CA ASP A 99 -16.00 13.62 16.59
C ASP A 99 -17.16 12.64 16.76
N SER A 100 -18.15 12.65 15.86
CA SER A 100 -19.24 11.66 15.83
C SER A 100 -18.86 10.38 15.07
N SER A 101 -17.69 10.36 14.42
CA SER A 101 -17.19 9.18 13.70
C SER A 101 -16.49 8.21 14.64
N ASP A 102 -16.67 6.91 14.41
CA ASP A 102 -15.94 5.88 15.14
C ASP A 102 -14.43 5.97 14.92
N ILE A 103 -13.99 6.43 13.72
CA ILE A 103 -12.60 6.67 13.37
C ILE A 103 -12.26 8.17 13.42
N ALA A 104 -12.80 8.89 14.39
CA ALA A 104 -12.47 10.30 14.61
C ALA A 104 -10.97 10.46 14.86
N ARG A 105 -10.37 11.55 14.35
CA ARG A 105 -8.97 11.91 14.66
C ARG A 105 -8.74 11.92 16.16
N GLY A 106 -7.75 11.16 16.62
CA GLY A 106 -7.46 10.96 18.03
C GLY A 106 -8.12 9.71 18.62
N CYS A 107 -8.77 8.86 17.81
CA CYS A 107 -9.13 7.49 18.21
C CYS A 107 -7.87 6.61 18.36
N ILE A 108 -8.00 5.41 18.89
CA ILE A 108 -6.98 4.37 18.78
C ILE A 108 -7.37 3.47 17.61
N LEU A 109 -6.49 3.33 16.62
CA LEU A 109 -6.68 2.49 15.46
C LEU A 109 -5.40 1.69 15.26
N GLU A 110 -5.43 0.40 15.62
CA GLU A 110 -4.24 -0.42 15.69
C GLU A 110 -4.40 -1.77 15.02
N ARG A 111 -3.26 -2.34 14.62
CA ARG A 111 -3.12 -3.72 14.12
C ARG A 111 -4.02 -4.04 12.93
N PRO A 112 -4.05 -3.19 11.88
CA PRO A 112 -4.88 -3.45 10.72
C PRO A 112 -4.48 -4.77 10.04
N LYS A 113 -5.48 -5.55 9.62
CA LYS A 113 -5.30 -6.76 8.83
C LYS A 113 -6.15 -6.66 7.59
N VAL A 114 -5.51 -6.73 6.43
CA VAL A 114 -6.17 -6.58 5.14
C VAL A 114 -6.19 -7.90 4.40
N ILE A 115 -7.32 -8.22 3.79
CA ILE A 115 -7.48 -9.35 2.89
C ILE A 115 -8.06 -8.87 1.55
N TYR A 116 -7.79 -9.62 0.49
CA TYR A 116 -8.43 -9.40 -0.79
C TYR A 116 -9.66 -10.29 -0.93
N ASN A 117 -10.79 -9.68 -1.26
CA ASN A 117 -12.04 -10.38 -1.55
C ASN A 117 -12.20 -10.53 -3.08
N ALA A 118 -11.89 -11.70 -3.60
CA ALA A 118 -11.95 -11.99 -5.04
C ALA A 118 -13.35 -11.84 -5.64
N LYS A 119 -14.41 -12.06 -4.85
CA LYS A 119 -15.80 -11.93 -5.31
C LYS A 119 -16.19 -10.48 -5.60
N THR A 120 -15.65 -9.55 -4.82
CA THR A 120 -15.99 -8.12 -4.93
C THR A 120 -14.90 -7.28 -5.56
N GLY A 121 -13.69 -7.86 -5.77
CA GLY A 121 -12.52 -7.15 -6.24
C GLY A 121 -12.00 -6.09 -5.26
N LYS A 122 -12.31 -6.22 -3.97
CA LYS A 122 -11.99 -5.22 -2.95
C LYS A 122 -10.95 -5.73 -1.96
N PHE A 123 -10.08 -4.84 -1.54
CA PHE A 123 -9.31 -5.02 -0.33
C PHE A 123 -10.19 -4.62 0.86
N VAL A 124 -10.22 -5.47 1.87
CA VAL A 124 -11.04 -5.29 3.06
C VAL A 124 -10.10 -5.30 4.26
N ASP A 125 -10.11 -4.24 5.04
CA ASP A 125 -9.47 -4.21 6.35
C ASP A 125 -10.39 -4.92 7.33
N VAL A 126 -10.09 -6.20 7.58
CA VAL A 126 -10.86 -7.06 8.48
C VAL A 126 -10.19 -7.10 9.84
N GLY A 127 -10.72 -6.32 10.77
CA GLY A 127 -10.30 -6.39 12.16
C GLY A 127 -9.08 -5.54 12.46
N PHE A 128 -9.31 -4.29 12.71
CA PHE A 128 -8.41 -3.44 13.46
C PHE A 128 -8.97 -3.22 14.86
N HIS A 129 -8.07 -3.07 15.81
CA HIS A 129 -8.43 -2.63 17.16
C HIS A 129 -8.82 -1.16 17.10
N LEU A 130 -10.01 -0.85 17.57
CA LEU A 130 -10.54 0.50 17.61
C LEU A 130 -10.98 0.88 19.02
N GLU A 131 -10.47 1.99 19.54
CA GLU A 131 -11.02 2.65 20.71
C GLU A 131 -11.55 4.02 20.29
N LEU A 132 -12.81 4.27 20.60
CA LEU A 132 -13.43 5.54 20.29
C LEU A 132 -12.74 6.67 21.03
N LYS A 133 -12.57 7.82 20.38
CA LYS A 133 -11.94 9.01 20.96
C LYS A 133 -12.50 9.32 22.34
N GLY A 134 -11.62 9.35 23.34
CA GLY A 134 -11.95 9.68 24.73
C GLY A 134 -12.75 8.63 25.51
N LYS A 135 -12.95 7.42 24.97
CA LYS A 135 -13.71 6.36 25.65
C LYS A 135 -12.84 5.31 26.34
N GLY A 136 -11.57 5.21 25.96
CA GLY A 136 -10.61 4.26 26.50
C GLY A 136 -10.90 2.80 26.17
N TYR A 137 -10.02 1.90 26.62
CA TYR A 137 -10.01 0.48 26.28
C TYR A 137 -11.30 -0.28 26.61
N ALA A 138 -12.04 0.13 27.64
CA ALA A 138 -13.32 -0.50 28.02
C ALA A 138 -14.39 -0.42 26.92
N ALA A 139 -14.23 0.51 25.97
CA ALA A 139 -15.10 0.67 24.79
C ALA A 139 -14.43 0.19 23.49
N ALA A 140 -13.38 -0.65 23.60
CA ALA A 140 -12.68 -1.20 22.46
C ALA A 140 -13.58 -2.07 21.58
N ARG A 141 -13.41 -1.96 20.27
CA ARG A 141 -14.20 -2.66 19.26
C ARG A 141 -13.30 -3.25 18.18
N ALA A 142 -13.84 -4.18 17.40
CA ALA A 142 -13.27 -4.54 16.11
C ALA A 142 -13.90 -3.66 15.03
N GLY A 143 -13.06 -2.97 14.26
CA GLY A 143 -13.50 -2.19 13.10
C GLY A 143 -13.33 -2.97 11.81
N VAL A 144 -14.20 -2.73 10.82
CA VAL A 144 -14.07 -3.25 9.46
C VAL A 144 -14.21 -2.09 8.48
N ALA A 145 -13.26 -1.98 7.56
CA ALA A 145 -13.34 -1.02 6.46
C ALA A 145 -13.13 -1.72 5.13
N SER A 146 -13.79 -1.26 4.07
CA SER A 146 -13.60 -1.81 2.73
C SER A 146 -13.24 -0.72 1.74
N ARG A 147 -12.25 -1.00 0.88
CA ARG A 147 -11.80 -0.09 -0.16
C ARG A 147 -11.56 -0.83 -1.47
N VAL A 148 -11.84 -0.18 -2.59
CA VAL A 148 -11.35 -0.60 -3.90
C VAL A 148 -9.95 0.01 -4.07
N ILE A 149 -8.92 -0.84 -4.11
CA ILE A 149 -7.58 -0.45 -4.54
C ILE A 149 -7.47 -0.86 -6.00
N THR A 150 -7.39 0.11 -6.90
CA THR A 150 -7.13 -0.16 -8.32
C THR A 150 -5.64 -0.39 -8.54
N PRO A 151 -5.23 -1.47 -9.24
CA PRO A 151 -3.83 -1.87 -9.39
C PRO A 151 -3.01 -1.01 -10.36
N ALA A 152 -3.31 0.21 -10.59
CA ALA A 152 -2.54 1.07 -11.50
C ALA A 152 -2.33 2.45 -10.89
N GLY A 153 -1.27 2.60 -10.11
CA GLY A 153 -0.48 3.84 -10.00
C GLY A 153 -1.16 5.16 -9.68
N SER A 154 -2.46 5.19 -9.49
CA SER A 154 -3.18 6.37 -9.06
C SER A 154 -4.28 5.94 -8.10
N LEU A 155 -4.00 6.08 -6.81
CA LEU A 155 -5.06 6.11 -5.82
C LEU A 155 -5.79 7.44 -6.00
N PRO A 156 -6.98 7.49 -6.60
CA PRO A 156 -7.79 8.68 -6.42
C PRO A 156 -8.13 8.71 -4.94
N PHE A 157 -7.66 9.72 -4.28
CA PHE A 157 -7.98 10.04 -2.90
C PHE A 157 -9.49 10.33 -2.82
N HIS A 158 -10.30 9.30 -2.63
CA HIS A 158 -11.69 9.48 -2.24
C HIS A 158 -11.80 9.25 -0.73
N PRO A 159 -12.15 10.27 0.04
CA PRO A 159 -12.10 10.26 1.50
C PRO A 159 -13.17 9.42 2.19
N PHE A 160 -13.89 8.54 1.49
CA PHE A 160 -15.03 7.83 2.10
C PHE A 160 -15.03 6.33 1.79
N GLY A 161 -14.26 5.59 2.59
CA GLY A 161 -14.61 4.20 2.86
C GLY A 161 -15.64 4.19 4.00
N THR A 162 -16.74 3.47 3.84
CA THR A 162 -17.67 3.26 4.96
C THR A 162 -17.00 2.39 6.00
N CYS A 163 -16.76 2.94 7.19
CA CYS A 163 -16.37 2.17 8.37
C CYS A 163 -17.64 1.65 9.05
N GLN A 164 -17.70 0.35 9.28
CA GLN A 164 -18.76 -0.25 10.09
C GLN A 164 -18.11 -0.90 11.31
N CYS A 165 -18.56 -0.54 12.49
CA CYS A 165 -18.18 -1.17 13.75
C CYS A 165 -19.27 -2.16 14.17
N TRP A 166 -18.84 -3.32 14.68
CA TRP A 166 -19.68 -4.38 15.25
C TRP A 166 -19.38 -4.51 16.72
#